data_404cf6a1206398bc0c929cd62285dbbc
#
_entry.id   404cf6a1206398bc0c929cd62285dbbc
#
_cell.length_a   1.000
_cell.length_b   1.000
_cell.length_c   1.000
_cell.angle_alpha   90.00
_cell.angle_beta   90.00
_cell.angle_gamma   90.00
#
_symmetry.space_group_name_H-M   'P 1'
#
loop_
_entity.id
_entity.type
_entity.pdbx_description
1 polymer ?
#
loop_
_entity_poly.entity_id
_entity_poly.type
_entity_poly.pdbx_seq_one_letter_code
_entity_poly.pdbx_strand_id
1 'polypeptide(L)'
;MTYQTTIKDLLPYLYNIETNLAGIFDDCGYQFAPVLIAGQVGDPGIYNLPSTTPVTTESVTYLAAGVPVSDTYTGTTLWDLLNDAGGVTTTTAKNDILSKYVIATGSDGYQAVFSLGEIDPSFGNQPVLVAYSDTAGQLGPNGSDGLARMVVPGDIAGGRYVSDLVSLKVESLPEPGPGGAGGISPQATLSGAVADPTIVTPETLIALNQSTTETATYLAGGTPVTDTYTGVSLWTLIQDAGLLTDPAIKNDLLGFAVVATGSDGYRAIISLGEIAPNFGDQPDLVAYSDTGGQLGPGGADGALRLIVPGDAAGGRYVSNLVSLQVIDATAAAHLSS
;
A
#
# COMPACT_ATOMS: atom_id res chain seq x y z
N MET A 1 -11.95 -18.53 -26.67
CA MET A 1 -11.31 -17.25 -27.02
C MET A 1 -11.79 -16.28 -25.95
N THR A 2 -10.96 -16.08 -24.94
CA THR A 2 -11.24 -15.12 -23.86
C THR A 2 -10.63 -13.79 -24.34
N TYR A 3 -11.46 -12.81 -24.62
CA TYR A 3 -10.99 -11.45 -24.89
C TYR A 3 -10.50 -10.87 -23.56
N GLN A 4 -9.19 -10.80 -23.36
CA GLN A 4 -8.61 -9.93 -22.34
C GLN A 4 -8.66 -8.50 -22.88
N THR A 5 -9.63 -7.72 -22.41
CA THR A 5 -9.71 -6.28 -22.68
C THR A 5 -8.68 -5.62 -21.77
N THR A 6 -7.68 -4.96 -22.33
CA THR A 6 -6.68 -4.23 -21.55
C THR A 6 -7.25 -2.90 -21.06
N ILE A 7 -6.74 -2.38 -19.92
CA ILE A 7 -7.10 -1.04 -19.40
C ILE A 7 -6.92 0.05 -20.48
N LYS A 8 -5.92 -0.10 -21.34
CA LYS A 8 -5.64 0.80 -22.47
C LYS A 8 -6.78 0.82 -23.50
N ASP A 9 -7.50 -0.30 -23.64
CA ASP A 9 -8.66 -0.41 -24.54
C ASP A 9 -9.91 0.21 -23.90
N LEU A 10 -9.94 0.31 -22.57
CA LEU A 10 -11.03 0.91 -21.78
C LEU A 10 -10.83 2.41 -21.52
N LEU A 11 -9.58 2.92 -21.51
CA LEU A 11 -9.29 4.35 -21.31
C LEU A 11 -10.07 5.29 -22.27
N PRO A 12 -10.21 5.00 -23.58
CA PRO A 12 -11.04 5.81 -24.47
C PRO A 12 -12.54 5.75 -24.14
N TYR A 13 -13.00 4.61 -23.57
CA TYR A 13 -14.39 4.48 -23.11
C TYR A 13 -14.62 5.23 -21.81
N LEU A 14 -13.63 5.21 -20.88
CA LEU A 14 -13.68 5.98 -19.63
C LEU A 14 -13.67 7.48 -19.92
N TYR A 15 -12.81 7.97 -20.81
CA TYR A 15 -12.80 9.37 -21.26
C TYR A 15 -14.10 9.79 -21.94
N ASN A 16 -14.70 8.91 -22.77
CA ASN A 16 -16.02 9.13 -23.35
C ASN A 16 -17.15 9.05 -22.31
N ILE A 17 -16.99 8.25 -21.25
CA ILE A 17 -17.93 8.17 -20.14
C ILE A 17 -17.90 9.48 -19.34
N GLU A 18 -16.73 10.03 -19.01
CA GLU A 18 -16.62 11.34 -18.34
C GLU A 18 -17.26 12.47 -19.15
N THR A 19 -17.02 12.51 -20.45
CA THR A 19 -17.61 13.55 -21.34
C THR A 19 -19.10 13.35 -21.61
N ASN A 20 -19.61 12.12 -21.55
CA ASN A 20 -21.03 11.84 -21.77
C ASN A 20 -21.84 11.76 -20.46
N LEU A 21 -21.19 11.46 -19.31
CA LEU A 21 -21.82 11.43 -17.99
C LEU A 21 -21.96 12.81 -17.34
N ALA A 22 -21.35 13.84 -17.88
CA ALA A 22 -21.56 15.23 -17.43
C ALA A 22 -23.05 15.68 -17.50
N GLY A 23 -23.96 14.79 -17.92
CA GLY A 23 -25.39 15.01 -18.00
C GLY A 23 -26.27 13.92 -17.37
N ILE A 24 -25.70 12.89 -16.78
CA ILE A 24 -26.49 11.87 -16.09
C ILE A 24 -26.59 12.24 -14.60
N PHE A 25 -27.56 13.12 -14.32
CA PHE A 25 -28.06 13.27 -12.96
C PHE A 25 -29.15 12.21 -12.74
N ASP A 26 -29.22 11.63 -11.54
CA ASP A 26 -30.44 10.96 -11.14
C ASP A 26 -31.59 11.98 -11.08
N ASP A 27 -32.84 11.53 -10.94
CA ASP A 27 -34.02 12.39 -10.81
C ASP A 27 -33.94 13.33 -9.56
N CYS A 28 -32.93 13.15 -8.70
CA CYS A 28 -32.63 13.97 -7.52
C CYS A 28 -31.48 14.98 -7.74
N GLY A 29 -30.83 14.99 -8.91
CA GLY A 29 -29.70 15.88 -9.22
C GLY A 29 -28.36 15.40 -8.67
N TYR A 30 -28.21 14.12 -8.33
CA TYR A 30 -26.97 13.50 -7.84
C TYR A 30 -26.09 13.06 -9.01
N GLN A 31 -24.82 13.44 -8.98
CA GLN A 31 -23.84 12.99 -9.97
C GLN A 31 -23.08 11.78 -9.43
N PHE A 32 -23.12 10.67 -10.18
CA PHE A 32 -22.35 9.50 -9.82
C PHE A 32 -20.87 9.67 -10.19
N ALA A 33 -19.99 9.12 -9.34
CA ALA A 33 -18.56 9.05 -9.59
C ALA A 33 -18.18 7.61 -9.99
N PRO A 34 -18.00 7.32 -11.28
CA PRO A 34 -17.63 5.99 -11.74
C PRO A 34 -16.14 5.72 -11.50
N VAL A 35 -15.83 4.59 -10.87
CA VAL A 35 -14.46 4.10 -10.67
C VAL A 35 -14.37 2.67 -11.20
N LEU A 36 -13.39 2.39 -12.06
CA LEU A 36 -13.11 1.04 -12.52
C LEU A 36 -12.36 0.27 -11.44
N ILE A 37 -12.91 -0.86 -11.00
CA ILE A 37 -12.20 -1.81 -10.14
C ILE A 37 -11.82 -3.02 -10.99
N ALA A 38 -10.53 -3.38 -10.97
CA ALA A 38 -9.97 -4.42 -11.83
C ALA A 38 -8.93 -5.28 -11.09
N GLY A 39 -8.47 -6.35 -11.75
CA GLY A 39 -7.42 -7.23 -11.24
C GLY A 39 -7.96 -8.32 -10.34
N GLN A 40 -7.30 -8.57 -9.21
CA GLN A 40 -7.55 -9.69 -8.29
C GLN A 40 -8.75 -9.43 -7.34
N VAL A 41 -9.94 -9.19 -7.91
CA VAL A 41 -11.20 -9.04 -7.17
C VAL A 41 -12.25 -10.02 -7.71
N GLY A 42 -13.29 -10.30 -6.92
CA GLY A 42 -14.33 -11.28 -7.28
C GLY A 42 -15.22 -10.81 -8.41
N ASP A 43 -15.52 -9.52 -8.50
CA ASP A 43 -16.42 -8.93 -9.50
C ASP A 43 -15.80 -7.64 -10.08
N PRO A 44 -14.87 -7.76 -11.04
CA PRO A 44 -14.28 -6.59 -11.69
C PRO A 44 -15.32 -5.81 -12.51
N GLY A 45 -15.36 -4.49 -12.39
CA GLY A 45 -16.33 -3.67 -13.09
C GLY A 45 -16.25 -2.19 -12.78
N ILE A 46 -17.22 -1.42 -13.27
CA ILE A 46 -17.37 0.01 -12.95
C ILE A 46 -18.33 0.14 -11.78
N TYR A 47 -17.86 0.78 -10.72
CA TYR A 47 -18.60 1.06 -9.50
C TYR A 47 -18.94 2.54 -9.43
N ASN A 48 -20.22 2.85 -9.26
CA ASN A 48 -20.70 4.23 -9.17
C ASN A 48 -20.80 4.65 -7.70
N LEU A 49 -20.10 5.71 -7.32
CA LEU A 49 -20.16 6.26 -5.97
C LEU A 49 -21.22 7.39 -5.90
N PRO A 50 -22.01 7.48 -4.81
CA PRO A 50 -22.03 6.55 -3.69
C PRO A 50 -22.53 5.15 -4.10
N SER A 51 -21.88 4.12 -3.55
CA SER A 51 -22.30 2.73 -3.74
C SER A 51 -23.21 2.28 -2.58
N THR A 52 -23.55 0.99 -2.53
CA THR A 52 -24.29 0.38 -1.42
C THR A 52 -23.45 0.18 -0.16
N THR A 53 -22.13 0.41 -0.24
CA THR A 53 -21.18 0.28 0.86
C THR A 53 -21.40 1.32 1.95
N PRO A 54 -20.91 1.08 3.17
CA PRO A 54 -20.95 2.08 4.24
C PRO A 54 -20.31 3.39 3.82
N VAL A 55 -20.99 4.49 4.13
CA VAL A 55 -20.48 5.84 3.93
C VAL A 55 -19.65 6.24 5.14
N THR A 56 -18.44 6.71 4.89
CA THR A 56 -17.51 7.19 5.91
C THR A 56 -17.17 8.66 5.66
N THR A 57 -16.96 9.40 6.74
CA THR A 57 -16.54 10.81 6.69
C THR A 57 -15.24 10.96 7.47
N GLU A 58 -14.22 11.52 6.82
CA GLU A 58 -12.90 11.73 7.39
C GLU A 58 -12.50 13.21 7.31
N SER A 59 -12.09 13.78 8.45
CA SER A 59 -11.50 15.12 8.52
C SER A 59 -10.00 15.00 8.50
N VAL A 60 -9.36 15.61 7.51
CA VAL A 60 -7.93 15.48 7.25
C VAL A 60 -7.25 16.84 7.24
N THR A 61 -5.97 16.85 7.58
CA THR A 61 -5.08 18.00 7.38
C THR A 61 -3.78 17.47 6.77
N TYR A 62 -3.41 17.99 5.60
CA TYR A 62 -2.22 17.57 4.88
C TYR A 62 -1.58 18.75 4.16
N LEU A 63 -0.37 18.58 3.64
CA LEU A 63 0.32 19.60 2.85
C LEU A 63 0.02 19.40 1.36
N ALA A 64 -0.63 20.38 0.74
CA ALA A 64 -0.77 20.48 -0.70
C ALA A 64 0.26 21.48 -1.24
N ALA A 65 1.26 21.01 -1.99
CA ALA A 65 2.38 21.83 -2.47
C ALA A 65 3.07 22.64 -1.34
N GLY A 66 3.18 22.03 -0.15
CA GLY A 66 3.78 22.68 1.03
C GLY A 66 2.86 23.63 1.81
N VAL A 67 1.60 23.79 1.40
CA VAL A 67 0.59 24.60 2.09
C VAL A 67 -0.37 23.70 2.86
N PRO A 68 -0.61 23.94 4.16
CA PRO A 68 -1.59 23.18 4.91
C PRO A 68 -3.01 23.34 4.33
N VAL A 69 -3.67 22.22 4.09
CA VAL A 69 -5.07 22.13 3.69
C VAL A 69 -5.80 21.27 4.71
N SER A 70 -6.93 21.77 5.22
CA SER A 70 -7.83 21.00 6.08
C SER A 70 -9.18 20.90 5.41
N ASP A 71 -9.70 19.69 5.31
CA ASP A 71 -11.01 19.45 4.71
C ASP A 71 -11.67 18.21 5.34
N THR A 72 -12.97 18.05 5.09
CA THR A 72 -13.73 16.88 5.51
C THR A 72 -14.33 16.22 4.28
N TYR A 73 -13.87 15.02 4.00
CA TYR A 73 -14.28 14.23 2.86
C TYR A 73 -15.29 13.15 3.25
N THR A 74 -16.25 12.91 2.38
CA THR A 74 -17.22 11.82 2.50
C THR A 74 -17.06 10.87 1.33
N GLY A 75 -17.02 9.57 1.64
CA GLY A 75 -16.80 8.53 0.65
C GLY A 75 -17.06 7.14 1.22
N THR A 76 -16.46 6.14 0.62
CA THR A 76 -16.38 4.78 1.13
C THR A 76 -14.93 4.39 1.33
N THR A 77 -14.62 3.54 2.32
CA THR A 77 -13.24 3.11 2.48
C THR A 77 -12.80 2.27 1.27
N LEU A 78 -11.52 2.33 0.92
CA LEU A 78 -10.97 1.49 -0.14
C LEU A 78 -11.22 0.00 0.14
N TRP A 79 -11.10 -0.40 1.41
CA TRP A 79 -11.38 -1.78 1.84
C TRP A 79 -12.83 -2.18 1.59
N ASP A 80 -13.81 -1.36 2.00
CA ASP A 80 -15.23 -1.66 1.80
C ASP A 80 -15.58 -1.67 0.30
N LEU A 81 -14.99 -0.77 -0.49
CA LEU A 81 -15.22 -0.72 -1.93
C LEU A 81 -14.68 -1.99 -2.63
N LEU A 82 -13.52 -2.50 -2.21
CA LEU A 82 -13.00 -3.77 -2.71
C LEU A 82 -13.89 -4.96 -2.31
N ASN A 83 -14.48 -4.92 -1.10
CA ASN A 83 -15.44 -5.93 -0.66
C ASN A 83 -16.75 -5.87 -1.46
N ASP A 84 -17.22 -4.68 -1.82
CA ASP A 84 -18.37 -4.47 -2.72
C ASP A 84 -18.11 -5.08 -4.11
N ALA A 85 -16.85 -5.03 -4.56
CA ALA A 85 -16.36 -5.68 -5.77
C ALA A 85 -16.12 -7.21 -5.62
N GLY A 86 -16.82 -7.85 -4.70
CA GLY A 86 -16.75 -9.30 -4.47
C GLY A 86 -15.53 -9.74 -3.62
N GLY A 87 -14.83 -8.80 -3.02
CA GLY A 87 -13.64 -9.04 -2.21
C GLY A 87 -12.38 -9.33 -3.03
N VAL A 88 -11.23 -9.21 -2.37
CA VAL A 88 -9.94 -9.56 -2.98
C VAL A 88 -9.83 -11.08 -3.13
N THR A 89 -9.52 -11.55 -4.33
CA THR A 89 -9.31 -12.98 -4.57
C THR A 89 -7.99 -13.43 -3.98
N THR A 90 -8.03 -14.49 -3.18
CA THR A 90 -6.85 -15.04 -2.49
C THR A 90 -6.71 -16.54 -2.80
N THR A 91 -5.49 -17.04 -2.65
CA THR A 91 -5.18 -18.47 -2.69
C THR A 91 -5.32 -19.10 -1.30
N THR A 92 -4.98 -20.38 -1.16
CA THR A 92 -4.94 -21.07 0.14
C THR A 92 -3.65 -20.80 0.92
N ALA A 93 -2.71 -20.00 0.40
CA ALA A 93 -1.50 -19.61 1.09
C ALA A 93 -1.83 -18.78 2.34
N LYS A 94 -1.04 -18.96 3.40
CA LYS A 94 -1.22 -18.23 4.64
C LYS A 94 -1.07 -16.72 4.39
N ASN A 95 -2.10 -15.95 4.76
CA ASN A 95 -2.13 -14.48 4.61
C ASN A 95 -1.80 -14.03 3.18
N ASP A 96 -2.28 -14.75 2.16
CA ASP A 96 -2.02 -14.44 0.74
C ASP A 96 -2.33 -12.97 0.38
N ILE A 97 -3.31 -12.38 1.06
CA ILE A 97 -3.66 -10.97 0.90
C ILE A 97 -2.49 -10.02 1.12
N LEU A 98 -1.53 -10.36 1.98
CA LEU A 98 -0.35 -9.55 2.27
C LEU A 98 0.69 -9.53 1.14
N SER A 99 0.50 -10.38 0.12
CA SER A 99 1.28 -10.38 -1.11
C SER A 99 0.64 -9.57 -2.24
N LYS A 100 -0.41 -8.80 -1.93
CA LYS A 100 -1.20 -8.04 -2.89
C LYS A 100 -1.19 -6.55 -2.58
N TYR A 101 -1.47 -5.76 -3.61
CA TYR A 101 -1.51 -4.30 -3.52
C TYR A 101 -2.53 -3.71 -4.50
N VAL A 102 -2.91 -2.47 -4.29
CA VAL A 102 -3.79 -1.69 -5.15
C VAL A 102 -2.98 -0.59 -5.83
N ILE A 103 -3.17 -0.44 -7.13
CA ILE A 103 -2.71 0.73 -7.88
C ILE A 103 -3.94 1.62 -8.09
N ALA A 104 -3.92 2.80 -7.48
CA ALA A 104 -4.89 3.85 -7.72
C ALA A 104 -4.37 4.75 -8.85
N THR A 105 -5.20 4.99 -9.89
CA THR A 105 -4.80 5.76 -11.08
C THR A 105 -5.77 6.91 -11.31
N GLY A 106 -5.22 8.13 -11.43
CA GLY A 106 -5.94 9.32 -11.84
C GLY A 106 -6.09 9.43 -13.36
N SER A 107 -6.97 10.30 -13.84
CA SER A 107 -7.23 10.52 -15.27
C SER A 107 -6.00 11.05 -16.03
N ASP A 108 -5.10 11.73 -15.35
CA ASP A 108 -3.82 12.23 -15.89
C ASP A 108 -2.71 11.17 -15.94
N GLY A 109 -3.00 9.92 -15.47
CA GLY A 109 -2.05 8.82 -15.37
C GLY A 109 -1.21 8.83 -14.09
N TYR A 110 -1.44 9.77 -13.17
CA TYR A 110 -0.79 9.76 -11.86
C TYR A 110 -1.18 8.50 -11.07
N GLN A 111 -0.21 7.87 -10.42
CA GLN A 111 -0.44 6.61 -9.70
C GLN A 111 0.10 6.66 -8.28
N ALA A 112 -0.60 5.94 -7.38
CA ALA A 112 -0.12 5.63 -6.03
C ALA A 112 -0.45 4.18 -5.69
N VAL A 113 0.47 3.53 -4.99
CA VAL A 113 0.38 2.13 -4.57
C VAL A 113 0.01 2.05 -3.09
N PHE A 114 -0.94 1.17 -2.77
CA PHE A 114 -1.37 0.84 -1.41
C PHE A 114 -1.19 -0.66 -1.19
N SER A 115 -0.46 -1.06 -0.16
CA SER A 115 -0.41 -2.48 0.22
C SER A 115 -1.77 -2.91 0.79
N LEU A 116 -2.22 -4.14 0.50
CA LEU A 116 -3.47 -4.60 1.11
C LEU A 116 -3.31 -4.82 2.62
N GLY A 117 -2.10 -5.10 3.08
CA GLY A 117 -1.83 -5.17 4.51
C GLY A 117 -1.99 -3.84 5.24
N GLU A 118 -1.76 -2.70 4.57
CA GLU A 118 -1.99 -1.36 5.11
C GLU A 118 -3.48 -1.09 5.39
N ILE A 119 -4.35 -1.51 4.48
CA ILE A 119 -5.78 -1.15 4.52
C ILE A 119 -6.69 -2.24 5.11
N ASP A 120 -6.23 -3.50 5.19
CA ASP A 120 -7.02 -4.61 5.77
C ASP A 120 -7.22 -4.38 7.28
N PRO A 121 -8.48 -4.39 7.77
CA PRO A 121 -8.78 -4.22 9.20
C PRO A 121 -8.14 -5.28 10.11
N SER A 122 -7.71 -6.40 9.57
CA SER A 122 -7.00 -7.43 10.33
C SER A 122 -5.53 -7.07 10.61
N PHE A 123 -4.99 -6.06 9.90
CA PHE A 123 -3.58 -5.64 9.98
C PHE A 123 -3.46 -4.14 10.21
N GLY A 124 -3.09 -3.35 9.20
CA GLY A 124 -2.85 -1.92 9.34
C GLY A 124 -4.12 -1.09 9.59
N ASN A 125 -5.27 -1.53 9.06
CA ASN A 125 -6.57 -0.87 9.23
C ASN A 125 -6.54 0.63 8.90
N GLN A 126 -5.70 1.04 7.94
CA GLN A 126 -5.65 2.43 7.50
C GLN A 126 -6.96 2.78 6.76
N PRO A 127 -7.72 3.80 7.19
CA PRO A 127 -9.03 4.13 6.62
C PRO A 127 -8.88 4.96 5.34
N VAL A 128 -8.15 4.43 4.35
CA VAL A 128 -8.02 5.05 3.03
C VAL A 128 -9.39 5.18 2.40
N LEU A 129 -9.79 6.41 2.01
CA LEU A 129 -11.11 6.73 1.53
C LEU A 129 -11.11 6.95 0.01
N VAL A 130 -12.12 6.44 -0.68
CA VAL A 130 -12.50 6.85 -2.03
C VAL A 130 -13.64 7.86 -1.89
N ALA A 131 -13.28 9.15 -1.88
CA ALA A 131 -14.19 10.25 -1.63
C ALA A 131 -14.91 10.69 -2.91
N TYR A 132 -16.17 11.10 -2.75
CA TYR A 132 -17.00 11.70 -3.82
C TYR A 132 -17.61 13.04 -3.39
N SER A 133 -17.40 13.47 -2.14
CA SER A 133 -17.77 14.80 -1.66
C SER A 133 -16.78 15.32 -0.61
N ASP A 134 -16.75 16.64 -0.46
CA ASP A 134 -15.99 17.37 0.55
C ASP A 134 -16.91 18.35 1.31
N THR A 135 -16.34 19.27 2.10
CA THR A 135 -17.07 20.32 2.82
C THR A 135 -17.85 21.28 1.88
N ALA A 136 -17.40 21.46 0.64
CA ALA A 136 -18.08 22.31 -0.34
C ALA A 136 -19.27 21.60 -1.01
N GLY A 137 -19.38 20.29 -0.86
CA GLY A 137 -20.42 19.45 -1.43
C GLY A 137 -19.87 18.32 -2.26
N GLN A 138 -20.64 17.86 -3.26
CA GLN A 138 -20.23 16.78 -4.14
C GLN A 138 -19.04 17.21 -5.02
N LEU A 139 -18.03 16.36 -5.10
CA LEU A 139 -16.91 16.53 -6.05
C LEU A 139 -17.49 16.52 -7.48
N GLY A 140 -16.95 17.35 -8.34
CA GLY A 140 -17.48 17.54 -9.69
C GLY A 140 -16.42 17.58 -10.77
N PRO A 141 -16.82 17.31 -12.04
CA PRO A 141 -15.88 17.18 -13.17
C PRO A 141 -15.12 18.46 -13.51
N ASN A 142 -15.56 19.60 -12.98
CA ASN A 142 -14.90 20.90 -13.19
C ASN A 142 -14.04 21.32 -11.98
N GLY A 143 -14.00 20.50 -10.92
CA GLY A 143 -13.13 20.70 -9.77
C GLY A 143 -11.73 20.12 -10.00
N SER A 144 -10.79 20.51 -9.16
CA SER A 144 -9.41 19.97 -9.20
C SER A 144 -9.32 18.50 -8.79
N ASP A 145 -10.36 17.95 -8.18
CA ASP A 145 -10.40 16.61 -7.59
C ASP A 145 -11.17 15.60 -8.43
N GLY A 146 -11.86 16.07 -9.52
CA GLY A 146 -12.70 15.23 -10.35
C GLY A 146 -13.95 14.73 -9.65
N LEU A 147 -14.54 13.63 -10.12
CA LEU A 147 -15.74 13.02 -9.54
C LEU A 147 -15.43 12.15 -8.33
N ALA A 148 -14.25 11.57 -8.29
CA ALA A 148 -13.74 10.75 -7.19
C ALA A 148 -12.28 11.08 -6.88
N ARG A 149 -11.89 10.89 -5.63
CA ARG A 149 -10.54 11.16 -5.15
C ARG A 149 -10.13 10.17 -4.07
N MET A 150 -8.85 9.75 -4.08
CA MET A 150 -8.26 9.07 -2.91
C MET A 150 -8.00 10.08 -1.80
N VAL A 151 -8.33 9.72 -0.57
CA VAL A 151 -8.00 10.47 0.65
C VAL A 151 -7.35 9.52 1.64
N VAL A 152 -6.19 9.90 2.17
CA VAL A 152 -5.39 9.06 3.07
C VAL A 152 -5.24 9.76 4.41
N PRO A 153 -6.12 9.51 5.37
CA PRO A 153 -6.05 10.13 6.70
C PRO A 153 -4.71 9.86 7.37
N GLY A 154 -4.10 10.89 7.93
CA GLY A 154 -2.80 10.79 8.61
C GLY A 154 -1.59 11.08 7.73
N ASP A 155 -1.72 11.08 6.40
CA ASP A 155 -0.61 11.48 5.52
C ASP A 155 -0.20 12.94 5.76
N ILE A 156 1.12 13.15 5.83
CA ILE A 156 1.70 14.49 6.02
C ILE A 156 1.51 15.36 4.78
N ALA A 157 1.68 14.77 3.59
CA ALA A 157 1.47 15.47 2.31
C ALA A 157 0.55 14.70 1.38
N GLY A 158 -0.18 15.42 0.54
CA GLY A 158 -1.23 14.90 -0.34
C GLY A 158 -0.74 14.13 -1.59
N GLY A 159 0.44 13.52 -1.55
CA GLY A 159 0.93 12.74 -2.69
C GLY A 159 0.12 11.50 -2.97
N ARG A 160 -0.38 10.81 -1.94
CA ARG A 160 -1.26 9.63 -2.10
C ARG A 160 -2.74 9.99 -2.33
N TYR A 161 -3.08 11.29 -2.30
CA TYR A 161 -4.42 11.79 -2.62
C TYR A 161 -4.57 11.89 -4.15
N VAL A 162 -4.86 10.75 -4.80
CA VAL A 162 -5.03 10.69 -6.26
C VAL A 162 -6.34 11.39 -6.64
N SER A 163 -6.24 12.56 -7.27
CA SER A 163 -7.38 13.30 -7.78
C SER A 163 -7.85 12.72 -9.12
N ASP A 164 -9.08 13.04 -9.53
CA ASP A 164 -9.68 12.49 -10.76
C ASP A 164 -9.49 10.97 -10.86
N LEU A 165 -9.79 10.25 -9.76
CA LEU A 165 -9.62 8.81 -9.69
C LEU A 165 -10.48 8.10 -10.72
N VAL A 166 -9.85 7.34 -11.62
CA VAL A 166 -10.53 6.59 -12.67
C VAL A 166 -10.45 5.09 -12.47
N SER A 167 -9.41 4.58 -11.81
CA SER A 167 -9.30 3.14 -11.58
C SER A 167 -8.54 2.75 -10.32
N LEU A 168 -8.94 1.59 -9.81
CA LEU A 168 -8.31 0.85 -8.72
C LEU A 168 -8.01 -0.56 -9.25
N LYS A 169 -6.74 -0.92 -9.38
CA LYS A 169 -6.34 -2.24 -9.86
C LYS A 169 -5.67 -3.03 -8.75
N VAL A 170 -6.27 -4.15 -8.37
CA VAL A 170 -5.65 -5.09 -7.42
C VAL A 170 -4.68 -6.00 -8.15
N GLU A 171 -3.42 -5.96 -7.75
CA GLU A 171 -2.36 -6.79 -8.29
C GLU A 171 -1.79 -7.72 -7.22
N SER A 172 -1.16 -8.80 -7.66
CA SER A 172 -0.42 -9.71 -6.79
C SER A 172 1.03 -9.81 -7.23
N LEU A 173 1.91 -10.08 -6.28
CA LEU A 173 3.26 -10.52 -6.65
C LEU A 173 3.17 -11.80 -7.49
N PRO A 174 4.10 -12.00 -8.43
CA PRO A 174 4.26 -13.31 -9.05
C PRO A 174 4.34 -14.39 -7.97
N GLU A 175 3.77 -15.57 -8.23
CA GLU A 175 3.87 -16.71 -7.30
C GLU A 175 5.33 -16.88 -6.86
N PRO A 176 5.58 -17.08 -5.55
CA PRO A 176 6.92 -17.40 -5.12
C PRO A 176 7.37 -18.67 -5.85
N GLY A 177 8.62 -18.69 -6.26
CA GLY A 177 9.27 -19.95 -6.59
C GLY A 177 9.08 -20.96 -5.43
N PRO A 178 9.42 -22.24 -5.61
CA PRO A 178 9.28 -23.21 -4.54
C PRO A 178 9.84 -22.63 -3.25
N GLY A 179 8.97 -22.58 -2.22
CA GLY A 179 9.25 -21.91 -0.94
C GLY A 179 10.62 -22.36 -0.41
N GLY A 180 11.31 -21.45 0.25
CA GLY A 180 12.53 -21.79 0.95
C GLY A 180 12.29 -22.95 1.91
N ALA A 181 13.34 -23.70 2.20
CA ALA A 181 13.26 -24.84 3.13
C ALA A 181 12.88 -24.45 4.57
N GLY A 182 12.70 -23.14 4.81
CA GLY A 182 12.54 -22.59 6.15
C GLY A 182 13.86 -22.63 6.92
N GLY A 183 13.80 -22.27 8.17
CA GLY A 183 14.95 -22.29 9.05
C GLY A 183 15.45 -20.90 9.42
N ILE A 184 16.46 -20.88 10.28
CA ILE A 184 16.98 -19.64 10.87
C ILE A 184 17.82 -18.89 9.84
N SER A 185 17.45 -17.64 9.57
CA SER A 185 18.19 -16.76 8.67
C SER A 185 19.24 -15.95 9.44
N PRO A 186 20.52 -15.96 9.02
CA PRO A 186 21.56 -15.15 9.63
C PRO A 186 21.62 -13.73 9.06
N GLN A 187 21.00 -13.47 7.91
CA GLN A 187 21.08 -12.21 7.17
C GLN A 187 19.94 -12.06 6.18
N ALA A 188 19.75 -10.84 5.68
CA ALA A 188 18.87 -10.55 4.55
C ALA A 188 19.63 -9.84 3.44
N THR A 189 19.05 -9.81 2.23
CA THR A 189 19.56 -9.01 1.10
C THR A 189 18.58 -7.88 0.82
N LEU A 190 19.04 -6.64 0.80
CA LEU A 190 18.30 -5.50 0.26
C LEU A 190 18.68 -5.34 -1.22
N SER A 191 17.70 -5.33 -2.12
CA SER A 191 17.90 -5.36 -3.57
C SER A 191 16.72 -4.76 -4.33
N GLY A 192 16.74 -4.84 -5.66
CA GLY A 192 15.70 -4.33 -6.54
C GLY A 192 15.99 -2.92 -7.03
N ALA A 193 15.05 -2.00 -6.94
CA ALA A 193 15.16 -0.62 -7.40
C ALA A 193 16.02 0.26 -6.47
N VAL A 194 17.24 -0.18 -6.19
CA VAL A 194 18.25 0.54 -5.39
C VAL A 194 19.59 0.54 -6.12
N ALA A 195 20.36 1.62 -5.93
CA ALA A 195 21.68 1.78 -6.59
C ALA A 195 22.72 0.81 -6.03
N ASP A 196 22.70 0.59 -4.70
CA ASP A 196 23.69 -0.18 -3.96
C ASP A 196 23.04 -1.37 -3.22
N PRO A 197 22.73 -2.48 -3.92
CA PRO A 197 22.22 -3.69 -3.26
C PRO A 197 23.20 -4.16 -2.19
N THR A 198 22.68 -4.50 -0.99
CA THR A 198 23.53 -4.78 0.16
C THR A 198 23.06 -5.99 0.96
N ILE A 199 23.99 -6.60 1.69
CA ILE A 199 23.69 -7.63 2.69
C ILE A 199 23.43 -6.94 4.03
N VAL A 200 22.28 -7.22 4.61
CA VAL A 200 21.83 -6.70 5.90
C VAL A 200 22.07 -7.76 6.96
N THR A 201 22.85 -7.42 7.98
CA THR A 201 23.10 -8.25 9.17
C THR A 201 22.93 -7.39 10.43
N PRO A 202 22.79 -7.95 11.62
CA PRO A 202 22.80 -7.18 12.87
C PRO A 202 24.02 -6.22 12.96
N GLU A 203 25.19 -6.69 12.56
CA GLU A 203 26.44 -5.92 12.63
C GLU A 203 26.41 -4.72 11.65
N THR A 204 25.91 -4.93 10.41
CA THR A 204 25.79 -3.82 9.43
C THR A 204 24.77 -2.80 9.90
N LEU A 205 23.64 -3.22 10.47
CA LEU A 205 22.63 -2.31 11.02
C LEU A 205 23.17 -1.48 12.19
N ILE A 206 23.86 -2.11 13.13
CA ILE A 206 24.51 -1.40 14.27
C ILE A 206 25.56 -0.41 13.77
N ALA A 207 26.34 -0.75 12.75
CA ALA A 207 27.39 0.10 12.20
C ALA A 207 26.85 1.38 11.53
N LEU A 208 25.58 1.40 11.10
CA LEU A 208 24.94 2.61 10.54
C LEU A 208 24.79 3.73 11.59
N ASN A 209 24.79 3.41 12.89
CA ASN A 209 24.49 4.36 13.99
C ASN A 209 23.15 5.10 13.83
N GLN A 210 22.17 4.46 13.20
CA GLN A 210 20.81 4.98 12.93
C GLN A 210 19.73 4.11 13.59
N SER A 211 20.13 3.36 14.63
CA SER A 211 19.21 2.47 15.34
C SER A 211 18.15 3.26 16.10
N THR A 212 16.90 2.80 15.97
CA THR A 212 15.74 3.29 16.72
C THR A 212 15.09 2.14 17.47
N THR A 213 14.17 2.46 18.36
CA THR A 213 13.45 1.49 19.19
C THR A 213 11.96 1.73 19.08
N GLU A 214 11.21 0.67 18.72
CA GLU A 214 9.77 0.71 18.58
C GLU A 214 9.11 -0.33 19.49
N THR A 215 8.06 0.09 20.20
CA THR A 215 7.23 -0.85 20.97
C THR A 215 5.99 -1.19 20.17
N ALA A 216 5.81 -2.47 19.90
CA ALA A 216 4.69 -2.98 19.13
C ALA A 216 3.80 -3.90 19.99
N THR A 217 2.48 -3.74 19.81
CA THR A 217 1.46 -4.62 20.39
C THR A 217 0.61 -5.15 19.26
N TYR A 218 0.55 -6.46 19.10
CA TYR A 218 -0.16 -7.12 18.01
C TYR A 218 -0.65 -8.51 18.44
N LEU A 219 -1.55 -9.10 17.66
CA LEU A 219 -2.00 -10.49 17.86
C LEU A 219 -1.06 -11.48 17.14
N ALA A 220 -0.40 -12.35 17.89
CA ALA A 220 0.34 -13.49 17.37
C ALA A 220 -0.48 -14.77 17.57
N GLY A 221 -1.03 -15.32 16.47
CA GLY A 221 -1.91 -16.49 16.55
C GLY A 221 -3.13 -16.29 17.45
N GLY A 222 -3.67 -15.06 17.52
CA GLY A 222 -4.80 -14.68 18.35
C GLY A 222 -4.44 -14.33 19.80
N THR A 223 -3.17 -14.40 20.19
CA THR A 223 -2.70 -14.02 21.53
C THR A 223 -2.02 -12.65 21.46
N PRO A 224 -2.41 -11.67 22.32
CA PRO A 224 -1.73 -10.38 22.38
C PRO A 224 -0.26 -10.54 22.80
N VAL A 225 0.61 -9.92 22.04
CA VAL A 225 2.06 -9.82 22.31
C VAL A 225 2.40 -8.33 22.33
N THR A 226 3.12 -7.89 23.35
CA THR A 226 3.76 -6.57 23.40
C THR A 226 5.25 -6.77 23.58
N ASP A 227 6.03 -6.19 22.69
CA ASP A 227 7.48 -6.26 22.75
C ASP A 227 8.11 -4.96 22.26
N THR A 228 9.36 -4.73 22.65
CA THR A 228 10.14 -3.57 22.26
C THR A 228 11.31 -4.03 21.41
N TYR A 229 11.32 -3.56 20.17
CA TYR A 229 12.30 -3.96 19.17
C TYR A 229 13.30 -2.84 18.91
N THR A 230 14.55 -3.18 18.67
CA THR A 230 15.60 -2.26 18.23
C THR A 230 16.10 -2.67 16.85
N GLY A 231 16.21 -1.71 15.96
CA GLY A 231 16.64 -1.94 14.59
C GLY A 231 16.90 -0.64 13.85
N VAL A 232 16.85 -0.67 12.53
CA VAL A 232 16.92 0.50 11.65
C VAL A 232 15.63 0.60 10.87
N SER A 233 15.10 1.83 10.72
CA SER A 233 13.90 2.08 9.92
C SER A 233 14.05 1.51 8.52
N LEU A 234 13.01 0.83 8.03
CA LEU A 234 12.98 0.29 6.67
C LEU A 234 13.18 1.40 5.63
N TRP A 235 12.58 2.56 5.84
CA TRP A 235 12.79 3.73 5.00
C TRP A 235 14.26 4.16 4.95
N THR A 236 14.91 4.28 6.11
CA THR A 236 16.33 4.65 6.21
C THR A 236 17.22 3.68 5.43
N LEU A 237 16.99 2.37 5.56
CA LEU A 237 17.77 1.36 4.83
C LEU A 237 17.65 1.50 3.31
N ILE A 238 16.44 1.79 2.82
CA ILE A 238 16.17 1.98 1.39
C ILE A 238 16.85 3.26 0.89
N GLN A 239 16.79 4.34 1.67
CA GLN A 239 17.45 5.59 1.31
C GLN A 239 18.99 5.45 1.29
N ASP A 240 19.58 4.79 2.28
CA ASP A 240 21.02 4.52 2.33
C ASP A 240 21.49 3.62 1.17
N ALA A 241 20.63 2.72 0.71
CA ALA A 241 20.88 1.90 -0.48
C ALA A 241 20.66 2.65 -1.81
N GLY A 242 20.21 3.92 -1.76
CA GLY A 242 20.01 4.78 -2.92
C GLY A 242 18.80 4.37 -3.76
N LEU A 243 17.58 4.64 -3.26
CA LEU A 243 16.33 4.41 -4.00
C LEU A 243 16.40 5.01 -5.41
N LEU A 244 16.17 4.19 -6.43
CA LEU A 244 16.17 4.59 -7.83
C LEU A 244 14.76 5.02 -8.24
N THR A 245 14.58 6.33 -8.45
CA THR A 245 13.32 6.93 -8.94
C THR A 245 13.60 7.76 -10.19
N ASP A 246 12.57 7.97 -11.01
CA ASP A 246 12.64 8.89 -12.15
C ASP A 246 12.23 10.31 -11.70
N PRO A 247 13.16 11.28 -11.69
CA PRO A 247 12.87 12.66 -11.29
C PRO A 247 11.91 13.39 -12.25
N ALA A 248 11.64 12.85 -13.43
CA ALA A 248 10.64 13.39 -14.35
C ALA A 248 9.20 13.01 -13.97
N ILE A 249 9.03 12.00 -13.12
CA ILE A 249 7.74 11.54 -12.62
C ILE A 249 7.47 12.17 -11.24
N LYS A 250 6.36 12.88 -11.13
CA LYS A 250 5.97 13.51 -9.86
C LYS A 250 5.70 12.43 -8.81
N ASN A 251 6.38 12.54 -7.66
CA ASN A 251 6.26 11.59 -6.55
C ASN A 251 6.45 10.11 -6.96
N ASP A 252 7.37 9.85 -7.87
CA ASP A 252 7.60 8.52 -8.45
C ASP A 252 7.70 7.41 -7.39
N LEU A 253 8.30 7.71 -6.23
CA LEU A 253 8.40 6.76 -5.11
C LEU A 253 7.07 6.15 -4.67
N LEU A 254 5.93 6.82 -4.93
CA LEU A 254 4.60 6.31 -4.58
C LEU A 254 4.14 5.15 -5.46
N GLY A 255 4.85 4.91 -6.57
CA GLY A 255 4.69 3.72 -7.41
C GLY A 255 5.45 2.50 -6.90
N PHE A 256 6.26 2.63 -5.83
CA PHE A 256 7.14 1.56 -5.36
C PHE A 256 6.63 0.90 -4.08
N ALA A 257 7.06 -0.34 -3.90
CA ALA A 257 6.82 -1.13 -2.70
C ALA A 257 8.03 -1.98 -2.33
N VAL A 258 8.09 -2.43 -1.09
CA VAL A 258 9.07 -3.42 -0.61
C VAL A 258 8.40 -4.76 -0.44
N VAL A 259 9.00 -5.79 -1.00
CA VAL A 259 8.64 -7.18 -0.74
C VAL A 259 9.59 -7.74 0.31
N ALA A 260 9.09 -7.93 1.52
CA ALA A 260 9.81 -8.60 2.59
C ALA A 260 9.55 -10.11 2.52
N THR A 261 10.61 -10.92 2.49
CA THR A 261 10.52 -12.38 2.36
C THR A 261 11.23 -13.08 3.51
N GLY A 262 10.53 -14.03 4.14
CA GLY A 262 11.08 -14.93 5.15
C GLY A 262 11.74 -16.18 4.53
N SER A 263 12.53 -16.89 5.31
CA SER A 263 13.26 -18.09 4.87
C SER A 263 12.35 -19.24 4.41
N ASP A 264 11.10 -19.25 4.84
CA ASP A 264 10.05 -20.20 4.46
C ASP A 264 9.31 -19.81 3.16
N GLY A 265 9.68 -18.67 2.57
CA GLY A 265 9.01 -18.10 1.39
C GLY A 265 7.79 -17.25 1.71
N TYR A 266 7.44 -17.05 2.99
CA TYR A 266 6.40 -16.12 3.40
C TYR A 266 6.74 -14.69 2.95
N ARG A 267 5.75 -13.95 2.44
CA ARG A 267 5.97 -12.58 1.92
C ARG A 267 4.93 -11.60 2.45
N ALA A 268 5.39 -10.38 2.70
CA ALA A 268 4.54 -9.22 2.95
C ALA A 268 5.02 -8.03 2.10
N ILE A 269 4.06 -7.26 1.60
CA ILE A 269 4.31 -6.01 0.85
C ILE A 269 4.12 -4.83 1.79
N ILE A 270 5.04 -3.87 1.70
CA ILE A 270 4.95 -2.56 2.32
C ILE A 270 5.03 -1.52 1.20
N SER A 271 4.04 -0.64 1.05
CA SER A 271 4.11 0.45 0.07
C SER A 271 5.12 1.51 0.53
N LEU A 272 5.90 2.12 -0.39
CA LEU A 272 6.82 3.19 0.02
C LEU A 272 6.07 4.43 0.51
N GLY A 273 4.86 4.67 0.01
CA GLY A 273 4.02 5.75 0.50
C GLY A 273 3.59 5.61 1.95
N GLU A 274 3.49 4.36 2.47
CA GLU A 274 3.16 4.07 3.86
C GLU A 274 4.30 4.50 4.80
N ILE A 275 5.55 4.24 4.43
CA ILE A 275 6.74 4.43 5.30
C ILE A 275 7.52 5.71 5.03
N ALA A 276 7.27 6.40 3.92
CA ALA A 276 8.01 7.62 3.57
C ALA A 276 7.63 8.78 4.51
N PRO A 277 8.61 9.52 5.08
CA PRO A 277 8.37 10.56 6.06
C PRO A 277 7.54 11.76 5.57
N ASN A 278 7.42 11.94 4.26
CA ASN A 278 6.59 12.98 3.67
C ASN A 278 5.13 12.55 3.49
N PHE A 279 4.80 11.27 3.73
CA PHE A 279 3.47 10.69 3.51
C PHE A 279 3.00 9.96 4.76
N GLY A 280 2.93 8.65 4.79
CA GLY A 280 2.41 7.87 5.91
C GLY A 280 3.30 7.87 7.16
N ASP A 281 4.61 8.03 7.00
CA ASP A 281 5.61 8.09 8.09
C ASP A 281 5.50 6.93 9.11
N GLN A 282 5.07 5.74 8.62
CA GLN A 282 4.97 4.57 9.49
C GLN A 282 6.36 4.10 9.91
N PRO A 283 6.58 3.79 11.20
CA PRO A 283 7.91 3.50 11.74
C PRO A 283 8.30 2.03 11.56
N ASP A 284 8.12 1.49 10.34
CA ASP A 284 8.50 0.12 10.03
C ASP A 284 9.99 -0.10 10.24
N LEU A 285 10.33 -1.21 10.89
CA LEU A 285 11.65 -1.47 11.43
C LEU A 285 12.21 -2.81 10.95
N VAL A 286 13.46 -2.83 10.50
CA VAL A 286 14.25 -4.06 10.39
C VAL A 286 14.99 -4.26 11.71
N ALA A 287 14.39 -5.07 12.58
CA ALA A 287 14.87 -5.31 13.93
C ALA A 287 15.98 -6.38 13.96
N TYR A 288 16.97 -6.16 14.83
CA TYR A 288 18.03 -7.10 15.18
C TYR A 288 18.04 -7.48 16.66
N SER A 289 17.23 -6.82 17.49
CA SER A 289 17.04 -7.18 18.89
C SER A 289 15.60 -6.87 19.36
N ASP A 290 15.20 -7.54 20.43
CA ASP A 290 13.96 -7.33 21.17
C ASP A 290 14.26 -7.14 22.68
N THR A 291 13.21 -7.15 23.51
CA THR A 291 13.35 -7.06 24.98
C THR A 291 14.18 -8.20 25.57
N GLY A 292 14.22 -9.38 24.94
CA GLY A 292 15.02 -10.53 25.34
C GLY A 292 16.51 -10.41 25.00
N GLY A 293 16.87 -9.43 24.17
CA GLY A 293 18.22 -9.20 23.70
C GLY A 293 18.34 -9.28 22.17
N GLN A 294 19.56 -9.57 21.69
CA GLN A 294 19.82 -9.67 20.27
C GLN A 294 19.04 -10.86 19.65
N LEU A 295 18.28 -10.60 18.59
CA LEU A 295 17.73 -11.65 17.74
C LEU A 295 18.90 -12.45 17.15
N GLY A 296 18.82 -13.75 17.15
CA GLY A 296 19.97 -14.53 16.77
C GLY A 296 19.62 -15.90 16.20
N PRO A 297 20.63 -16.61 15.68
CA PRO A 297 20.45 -17.91 15.05
C PRO A 297 19.97 -19.01 16.00
N GLY A 298 19.76 -18.71 17.27
CA GLY A 298 19.12 -19.61 18.24
C GLY A 298 17.64 -19.30 18.50
N GLY A 299 17.12 -18.15 18.02
CA GLY A 299 15.74 -17.70 18.20
C GLY A 299 14.84 -18.11 17.04
N ALA A 300 13.53 -18.13 17.27
CA ALA A 300 12.53 -18.45 16.25
C ALA A 300 12.45 -17.40 15.13
N ASP A 301 12.88 -16.16 15.41
CA ASP A 301 12.77 -15.01 14.51
C ASP A 301 13.99 -14.84 13.59
N GLY A 302 15.06 -15.63 13.76
CA GLY A 302 16.32 -15.46 13.03
C GLY A 302 17.13 -14.25 13.49
N ALA A 303 18.10 -13.82 12.70
CA ALA A 303 18.95 -12.69 13.05
C ALA A 303 18.26 -11.33 12.79
N LEU A 304 17.29 -11.32 11.87
CA LEU A 304 16.54 -10.12 11.45
C LEU A 304 15.05 -10.42 11.33
N ARG A 305 14.25 -9.43 11.70
CA ARG A 305 12.79 -9.48 11.61
C ARG A 305 12.25 -8.14 11.11
N LEU A 306 11.27 -8.17 10.18
CA LEU A 306 10.48 -6.98 9.87
C LEU A 306 9.43 -6.79 10.96
N ILE A 307 9.33 -5.58 11.47
CA ILE A 307 8.34 -5.13 12.45
C ILE A 307 7.53 -4.01 11.84
N VAL A 308 6.20 -4.07 11.96
CA VAL A 308 5.24 -3.09 11.44
C VAL A 308 4.38 -2.57 12.60
N PRO A 309 4.88 -1.58 13.36
CA PRO A 309 4.17 -1.05 14.51
C PRO A 309 2.81 -0.47 14.12
N GLY A 310 1.78 -0.74 14.94
CA GLY A 310 0.40 -0.31 14.66
C GLY A 310 -0.49 -1.38 14.05
N ASP A 311 0.07 -2.44 13.46
CA ASP A 311 -0.74 -3.56 12.97
C ASP A 311 -1.48 -4.28 14.10
N ALA A 312 -2.77 -4.56 13.86
CA ALA A 312 -3.61 -5.31 14.79
C ALA A 312 -3.13 -6.77 14.96
N ALA A 313 -2.58 -7.38 13.90
CA ALA A 313 -2.05 -8.74 13.93
C ALA A 313 -0.70 -8.83 13.22
N GLY A 314 0.16 -9.76 13.67
CA GLY A 314 1.55 -9.93 13.23
C GLY A 314 1.74 -10.53 11.83
N GLY A 315 0.78 -10.35 10.92
CA GLY A 315 0.88 -10.89 9.56
C GLY A 315 1.98 -10.23 8.74
N ARG A 316 2.20 -8.93 8.89
CA ARG A 316 3.29 -8.22 8.21
C ARG A 316 4.65 -8.29 8.93
N TYR A 317 4.70 -8.89 10.12
CA TYR A 317 5.93 -9.13 10.87
C TYR A 317 6.65 -10.36 10.31
N VAL A 318 7.61 -10.14 9.41
CA VAL A 318 8.31 -11.24 8.73
C VAL A 318 9.53 -11.67 9.54
N SER A 319 9.40 -12.84 10.18
CA SER A 319 10.51 -13.49 10.91
C SER A 319 11.47 -14.20 9.95
N ASN A 320 12.69 -14.45 10.39
CA ASN A 320 13.73 -15.09 9.56
C ASN A 320 13.90 -14.39 8.21
N LEU A 321 13.95 -13.08 8.24
CA LEU A 321 14.02 -12.24 7.05
C LEU A 321 15.24 -12.59 6.19
N VAL A 322 15.01 -12.91 4.91
CA VAL A 322 16.09 -13.25 3.94
C VAL A 322 16.18 -12.24 2.80
N SER A 323 15.11 -11.51 2.51
CA SER A 323 15.09 -10.54 1.42
C SER A 323 14.18 -9.36 1.72
N LEU A 324 14.66 -8.19 1.34
CA LEU A 324 13.92 -6.95 1.17
C LEU A 324 14.13 -6.51 -0.29
N GLN A 325 13.11 -6.64 -1.13
CA GLN A 325 13.21 -6.28 -2.54
C GLN A 325 12.35 -5.05 -2.82
N VAL A 326 12.98 -3.95 -3.21
CA VAL A 326 12.27 -2.77 -3.69
C VAL A 326 11.83 -3.00 -5.13
N ILE A 327 10.54 -2.89 -5.39
CA ILE A 327 9.95 -3.07 -6.72
C ILE A 327 9.25 -1.79 -7.17
N ASP A 328 9.33 -1.50 -8.47
CA ASP A 328 8.38 -0.61 -9.11
C ASP A 328 7.10 -1.40 -9.37
N ALA A 329 6.10 -1.18 -8.52
CA ALA A 329 4.84 -1.91 -8.54
C ALA A 329 3.94 -1.46 -9.71
N THR A 330 4.16 -0.26 -10.24
CA THR A 330 3.42 0.26 -11.40
C THR A 330 3.96 -0.30 -12.71
N ALA A 331 5.29 -0.45 -12.85
CA ALA A 331 5.91 -1.05 -14.03
C ALA A 331 5.61 -2.55 -14.14
N ALA A 332 5.52 -3.28 -13.02
CA ALA A 332 5.18 -4.70 -13.01
C ALA A 332 3.77 -4.96 -13.59
N ALA A 333 2.84 -4.03 -13.41
CA ALA A 333 1.49 -4.11 -13.96
C ALA A 333 1.46 -3.99 -15.49
N HIS A 334 2.47 -3.37 -16.11
CA HIS A 334 2.57 -3.25 -17.57
C HIS A 334 3.08 -4.51 -18.27
N LEU A 335 3.73 -5.43 -17.54
CA LEU A 335 4.29 -6.68 -18.10
C LEU A 335 3.28 -7.83 -18.06
N SER A 336 2.17 -7.70 -17.37
CA SER A 336 1.10 -8.70 -17.22
C SER A 336 -0.15 -8.40 -18.07
N SER A 337 -0.07 -7.41 -18.95
CA SER A 337 -1.17 -6.98 -19.85
C SER A 337 -1.09 -7.62 -21.23
#